data_5179f63ea0d34cbcd8d61dd4d2da2ef2
#
_entry.id   5179f63ea0d34cbcd8d61dd4d2da2ef2
#
_cell.length_a   1.000
_cell.length_b   1.000
_cell.length_c   1.000
_cell.angle_alpha   90.00
_cell.angle_beta   90.00
_cell.angle_gamma   90.00
#
_symmetry.space_group_name_H-M   'P 1'
#
loop_
_entity.id
_entity.type
_entity.pdbx_description
1 polymer ?
#
loop_
_entity_poly.entity_id
_entity_poly.type
_entity_poly.pdbx_seq_one_letter_code
_entity_poly.pdbx_strand_id
1 'polypeptide(L)'
;FIISENQNGITVNFTNNFCIKLVYKVIFCVRIMMHKTVQNLINIENKIKSNLSNLNKINLPNIIAVSKTFKIDKILPLIDYGHLNFGENKVQEAVDKWTILKKERPNIQLHMIGRLQTNKVKFAVKLFDFIHSVDSAKLAKKIASEQIKINKRVKIFVQVNIGDENQKSGINKNELNDLVSYSKELDLNIIGLMCIPPVDVNPTNLFKEMSELNNSYNFQDLSMGMSSDYIDASRNNATYLRIGSSIFGARS
;
A
#
# COMPACT_ATOMS: atom_id res chain seq x y z
N PHE A 1 41.60 -8.32 15.08
CA PHE A 1 41.47 -6.86 14.98
C PHE A 1 42.84 -6.26 15.31
N ILE A 2 43.43 -5.57 14.34
CA ILE A 2 44.58 -4.71 14.63
C ILE A 2 44.07 -3.27 14.38
N ILE A 3 43.95 -2.50 15.45
CA ILE A 3 43.65 -1.08 15.39
C ILE A 3 45.01 -0.38 15.51
N SER A 4 45.40 0.36 14.48
CA SER A 4 46.57 1.24 14.54
C SER A 4 46.12 2.67 14.37
N GLU A 5 46.49 3.53 15.28
CA GLU A 5 46.29 4.96 15.23
C GLU A 5 47.59 5.61 14.75
N ASN A 6 47.52 6.38 13.69
CA ASN A 6 48.62 7.20 13.24
C ASN A 6 48.12 8.66 13.02
N GLN A 7 49.04 9.59 12.75
CA GLN A 7 48.74 11.02 12.65
C GLN A 7 47.68 11.38 11.59
N ASN A 8 47.23 10.42 10.76
CA ASN A 8 46.25 10.60 9.71
C ASN A 8 44.89 9.90 9.97
N GLY A 9 44.66 9.35 11.18
CA GLY A 9 43.38 8.73 11.53
C GLY A 9 43.51 7.26 11.96
N ILE A 10 42.38 6.65 12.33
CA ILE A 10 42.29 5.26 12.77
C ILE A 10 42.22 4.36 11.53
N THR A 11 43.20 3.46 11.39
CA THR A 11 43.19 2.42 10.35
C THR A 11 42.77 1.09 11.01
N VAL A 12 41.69 0.52 10.50
CA VAL A 12 41.19 -0.78 10.98
C VAL A 12 41.52 -1.85 9.93
N ASN A 13 42.47 -2.73 10.22
CA ASN A 13 42.82 -3.85 9.35
C ASN A 13 42.03 -5.09 9.73
N PHE A 14 41.23 -5.61 8.80
CA PHE A 14 40.46 -6.82 8.92
C PHE A 14 41.19 -7.98 8.24
N THR A 15 41.66 -8.93 9.00
CA THR A 15 42.38 -10.13 8.50
C THR A 15 41.45 -11.29 8.15
N ASN A 16 40.13 -11.15 8.39
CA ASN A 16 39.16 -12.22 8.17
C ASN A 16 38.00 -11.77 7.26
N ASN A 17 37.77 -12.50 6.17
CA ASN A 17 36.68 -12.26 5.23
C ASN A 17 35.29 -12.19 5.89
N PHE A 18 35.08 -12.86 7.02
CA PHE A 18 33.85 -12.80 7.79
C PHE A 18 33.63 -11.41 8.42
N CYS A 19 34.67 -10.83 9.06
CA CYS A 19 34.57 -9.49 9.65
C CYS A 19 34.33 -8.41 8.58
N ILE A 20 34.99 -8.52 7.43
CA ILE A 20 34.79 -7.60 6.32
C ILE A 20 33.32 -7.64 5.83
N LYS A 21 32.77 -8.85 5.61
CA LYS A 21 31.36 -9.01 5.22
C LYS A 21 30.39 -8.46 6.27
N LEU A 22 30.69 -8.64 7.55
CA LEU A 22 29.86 -8.13 8.64
C LEU A 22 29.84 -6.60 8.65
N VAL A 23 31.02 -5.97 8.50
CA VAL A 23 31.14 -4.50 8.44
C VAL A 23 30.39 -3.93 7.23
N TYR A 24 30.55 -4.52 6.03
CA TYR A 24 29.78 -4.10 4.86
C TYR A 24 28.28 -4.23 5.09
N LYS A 25 27.82 -5.30 5.73
CA LYS A 25 26.41 -5.51 6.06
C LYS A 25 25.90 -4.44 7.04
N VAL A 26 26.69 -4.10 8.07
CA VAL A 26 26.34 -3.05 9.04
C VAL A 26 26.29 -1.68 8.35
N ILE A 27 27.31 -1.33 7.54
CA ILE A 27 27.34 -0.07 6.79
C ILE A 27 26.13 0.03 5.85
N PHE A 28 25.80 -1.05 5.15
CA PHE A 28 24.63 -1.12 4.26
C PHE A 28 23.33 -0.91 5.02
N CYS A 29 23.14 -1.59 6.17
CA CYS A 29 21.96 -1.41 7.03
C CYS A 29 21.84 0.04 7.53
N VAL A 30 22.95 0.62 8.01
CA VAL A 30 22.96 2.02 8.48
C VAL A 30 22.60 2.97 7.34
N ARG A 31 23.17 2.77 6.14
CA ARG A 31 22.86 3.60 4.96
C ARG A 31 21.38 3.53 4.57
N ILE A 32 20.78 2.33 4.61
CA ILE A 32 19.35 2.15 4.37
C ILE A 32 18.54 2.89 5.42
N MET A 33 18.84 2.67 6.70
CA MET A 33 18.13 3.32 7.80
C MET A 33 18.22 4.85 7.75
N MET A 34 19.30 5.42 7.22
CA MET A 34 19.48 6.86 7.04
C MET A 34 18.79 7.41 5.78
N HIS A 35 18.29 6.55 4.88
CA HIS A 35 17.62 7.04 3.69
C HIS A 35 16.30 7.75 4.04
N LYS A 36 16.06 8.93 3.45
CA LYS A 36 14.93 9.79 3.83
C LYS A 36 13.57 9.12 3.71
N THR A 37 13.34 8.29 2.70
CA THR A 37 12.07 7.57 2.53
C THR A 37 11.83 6.56 3.65
N VAL A 38 12.89 5.89 4.12
CA VAL A 38 12.84 4.96 5.26
C VAL A 38 12.57 5.71 6.55
N GLN A 39 13.28 6.81 6.80
CA GLN A 39 13.03 7.66 7.98
C GLN A 39 11.61 8.22 8.00
N ASN A 40 11.10 8.64 6.85
CA ASN A 40 9.71 9.11 6.74
C ASN A 40 8.72 7.98 7.07
N LEU A 41 8.93 6.76 6.56
CA LEU A 41 8.10 5.60 6.88
C LEU A 41 8.10 5.30 8.38
N ILE A 42 9.28 5.20 9.01
CA ILE A 42 9.44 4.97 10.45
C ILE A 42 8.71 6.04 11.26
N ASN A 43 8.84 7.32 10.89
CA ASN A 43 8.15 8.42 11.56
C ASN A 43 6.62 8.30 11.46
N ILE A 44 6.10 7.86 10.32
CA ILE A 44 4.67 7.63 10.12
C ILE A 44 4.20 6.46 10.99
N GLU A 45 4.93 5.33 10.99
CA GLU A 45 4.63 4.16 11.83
C GLU A 45 4.60 4.53 13.32
N ASN A 46 5.59 5.29 13.79
CA ASN A 46 5.65 5.76 15.17
C ASN A 46 4.47 6.68 15.54
N LYS A 47 4.09 7.60 14.64
CA LYS A 47 2.92 8.46 14.83
C LYS A 47 1.63 7.66 14.92
N ILE A 48 1.43 6.68 14.04
CA ILE A 48 0.25 5.80 14.07
C ILE A 48 0.25 5.01 15.38
N LYS A 49 1.37 4.37 15.73
CA LYS A 49 1.51 3.58 16.96
C LYS A 49 1.18 4.41 18.20
N SER A 50 1.76 5.59 18.33
CA SER A 50 1.49 6.49 19.47
C SER A 50 0.01 6.88 19.56
N ASN A 51 -0.60 7.24 18.41
CA ASN A 51 -2.02 7.61 18.40
C ASN A 51 -2.97 6.44 18.75
N LEU A 52 -2.69 5.23 18.27
CA LEU A 52 -3.52 4.06 18.53
C LEU A 52 -3.32 3.51 19.95
N SER A 53 -2.10 3.58 20.50
CA SER A 53 -1.82 3.19 21.89
C SER A 53 -2.64 4.03 22.87
N ASN A 54 -2.80 5.33 22.61
CA ASN A 54 -3.65 6.22 23.41
C ASN A 54 -5.14 5.84 23.40
N LEU A 55 -5.57 5.01 22.42
CA LEU A 55 -6.93 4.50 22.27
C LEU A 55 -7.06 3.02 22.66
N ASN A 56 -6.02 2.42 23.26
CA ASN A 56 -5.94 1.00 23.58
C ASN A 56 -6.14 0.07 22.36
N LYS A 57 -5.82 0.54 21.14
CA LYS A 57 -5.88 -0.25 19.92
C LYS A 57 -4.52 -0.90 19.65
N ILE A 58 -4.51 -2.23 19.50
CA ILE A 58 -3.29 -3.02 19.34
C ILE A 58 -2.92 -3.23 17.87
N ASN A 59 -3.93 -3.35 17.00
CA ASN A 59 -3.70 -3.67 15.59
C ASN A 59 -3.29 -2.43 14.81
N LEU A 60 -2.08 -2.47 14.25
CA LEU A 60 -1.58 -1.41 13.38
C LEU A 60 -2.04 -1.65 11.93
N PRO A 61 -2.45 -0.60 11.21
CA PRO A 61 -2.79 -0.72 9.80
C PRO A 61 -1.56 -0.97 8.94
N ASN A 62 -1.73 -1.68 7.83
CA ASN A 62 -0.73 -1.83 6.81
C ASN A 62 -0.53 -0.51 6.05
N ILE A 63 0.69 -0.05 5.93
CA ILE A 63 1.01 1.13 5.13
C ILE A 63 1.29 0.67 3.70
N ILE A 64 0.54 1.18 2.73
CA ILE A 64 0.84 1.05 1.31
C ILE A 64 1.67 2.26 0.91
N ALA A 65 2.95 2.05 0.59
CA ALA A 65 3.82 3.09 0.05
C ALA A 65 3.42 3.37 -1.41
N VAL A 66 2.75 4.52 -1.63
CA VAL A 66 2.22 4.89 -2.96
C VAL A 66 3.35 5.40 -3.84
N SER A 67 3.88 4.50 -4.66
CA SER A 67 5.09 4.67 -5.48
C SER A 67 4.84 5.19 -6.90
N LYS A 68 3.59 5.52 -7.23
CA LYS A 68 3.23 6.11 -8.54
C LYS A 68 4.09 7.32 -8.86
N THR A 69 4.53 7.44 -10.11
CA THR A 69 5.40 8.51 -10.65
C THR A 69 6.84 8.53 -10.13
N PHE A 70 7.17 7.79 -9.08
CA PHE A 70 8.55 7.71 -8.58
C PHE A 70 9.35 6.63 -9.30
N LYS A 71 10.62 6.94 -9.59
CA LYS A 71 11.58 6.01 -10.15
C LYS A 71 11.96 4.94 -9.12
N ILE A 72 12.40 3.80 -9.62
CA ILE A 72 12.74 2.64 -8.79
C ILE A 72 13.82 2.96 -7.72
N ASP A 73 14.77 3.82 -8.03
CA ASP A 73 15.85 4.22 -7.11
C ASP A 73 15.34 4.83 -5.80
N LYS A 74 14.17 5.50 -5.84
CA LYS A 74 13.51 6.03 -4.63
C LYS A 74 12.75 4.97 -3.85
N ILE A 75 12.42 3.84 -4.48
CA ILE A 75 11.62 2.76 -3.92
C ILE A 75 12.51 1.69 -3.31
N LEU A 76 13.65 1.38 -3.93
CA LEU A 76 14.59 0.35 -3.48
C LEU A 76 14.98 0.45 -2.00
N PRO A 77 15.27 1.63 -1.43
CA PRO A 77 15.59 1.72 0.00
C PRO A 77 14.49 1.21 0.92
N LEU A 78 13.21 1.38 0.55
CA LEU A 78 12.08 0.83 1.32
C LEU A 78 12.00 -0.68 1.20
N ILE A 79 12.26 -1.23 0.00
CA ILE A 79 12.29 -2.68 -0.23
C ILE A 79 13.43 -3.32 0.56
N ASP A 80 14.61 -2.71 0.52
CA ASP A 80 15.80 -3.19 1.24
C ASP A 80 15.66 -3.04 2.77
N TYR A 81 14.86 -2.07 3.23
CA TYR A 81 14.44 -1.94 4.63
C TYR A 81 13.48 -3.06 5.06
N GLY A 82 12.81 -3.72 4.12
CA GLY A 82 11.85 -4.80 4.37
C GLY A 82 10.38 -4.40 4.24
N HIS A 83 10.09 -3.21 3.70
CA HIS A 83 8.72 -2.82 3.41
C HIS A 83 8.19 -3.60 2.20
N LEU A 84 6.96 -4.14 2.32
CA LEU A 84 6.42 -5.07 1.33
C LEU A 84 5.23 -4.52 0.52
N ASN A 85 4.50 -3.52 1.02
CA ASN A 85 3.25 -3.07 0.41
C ASN A 85 3.45 -1.80 -0.44
N PHE A 86 3.27 -1.90 -1.76
CA PHE A 86 3.45 -0.78 -2.69
C PHE A 86 2.20 -0.55 -3.54
N GLY A 87 1.84 0.73 -3.75
CA GLY A 87 0.64 1.12 -4.46
C GLY A 87 0.92 1.87 -5.76
N GLU A 88 0.22 1.47 -6.83
CA GLU A 88 0.30 2.09 -8.15
C GLU A 88 -1.08 2.50 -8.67
N ASN A 89 -1.11 3.58 -9.46
CA ASN A 89 -2.36 4.10 -10.01
C ASN A 89 -2.59 3.70 -11.48
N LYS A 90 -1.53 3.39 -12.22
CA LYS A 90 -1.58 3.08 -13.65
C LYS A 90 -0.96 1.72 -13.92
N VAL A 91 -1.72 0.85 -14.58
CA VAL A 91 -1.28 -0.53 -14.87
C VAL A 91 -0.02 -0.55 -15.72
N GLN A 92 0.08 0.31 -16.76
CA GLN A 92 1.26 0.32 -17.63
C GLN A 92 2.53 0.70 -16.87
N GLU A 93 2.50 1.78 -16.11
CA GLU A 93 3.62 2.20 -15.26
C GLU A 93 4.04 1.09 -14.28
N ALA A 94 3.05 0.40 -13.70
CA ALA A 94 3.33 -0.70 -12.79
C ALA A 94 3.98 -1.89 -13.50
N VAL A 95 3.52 -2.25 -14.70
CA VAL A 95 4.12 -3.34 -15.51
C VAL A 95 5.58 -3.04 -15.80
N ASP A 96 5.88 -1.84 -16.27
CA ASP A 96 7.24 -1.43 -16.64
C ASP A 96 8.18 -1.42 -15.42
N LYS A 97 7.68 -0.98 -14.27
CA LYS A 97 8.43 -0.82 -13.02
C LYS A 97 8.64 -2.14 -12.26
N TRP A 98 7.58 -2.95 -12.14
CA TRP A 98 7.51 -4.03 -11.14
C TRP A 98 7.66 -5.44 -11.71
N THR A 99 7.55 -5.64 -13.03
CA THR A 99 7.52 -7.02 -13.59
C THR A 99 8.79 -7.79 -13.28
N ILE A 100 9.95 -7.18 -13.41
CA ILE A 100 11.25 -7.83 -13.12
C ILE A 100 11.45 -7.90 -11.61
N LEU A 101 11.27 -6.77 -10.93
CA LEU A 101 11.52 -6.65 -9.50
C LEU A 101 10.67 -7.61 -8.66
N LYS A 102 9.41 -7.81 -9.02
CA LYS A 102 8.54 -8.76 -8.31
C LYS A 102 8.94 -10.23 -8.50
N LYS A 103 9.62 -10.59 -9.60
CA LYS A 103 10.22 -11.91 -9.78
C LYS A 103 11.41 -12.10 -8.84
N GLU A 104 12.23 -11.08 -8.66
CA GLU A 104 13.40 -11.10 -7.78
C GLU A 104 13.02 -11.00 -6.30
N ARG A 105 11.92 -10.33 -6.00
CA ARG A 105 11.39 -10.07 -4.66
C ARG A 105 9.92 -10.54 -4.56
N PRO A 106 9.65 -11.86 -4.54
CA PRO A 106 8.28 -12.40 -4.65
C PRO A 106 7.35 -12.02 -3.49
N ASN A 107 7.92 -11.66 -2.34
CA ASN A 107 7.15 -11.25 -1.15
C ASN A 107 6.53 -9.85 -1.25
N ILE A 108 6.94 -9.05 -2.24
CA ILE A 108 6.35 -7.72 -2.47
C ILE A 108 4.87 -7.90 -2.81
N GLN A 109 4.02 -7.10 -2.15
CA GLN A 109 2.59 -7.02 -2.38
C GLN A 109 2.26 -5.75 -3.17
N LEU A 110 1.69 -5.91 -4.35
CA LEU A 110 1.33 -4.78 -5.22
C LEU A 110 -0.17 -4.51 -5.16
N HIS A 111 -0.50 -3.25 -4.92
CA HIS A 111 -1.85 -2.74 -4.78
C HIS A 111 -2.19 -1.83 -5.96
N MET A 112 -3.20 -2.21 -6.76
CA MET A 112 -3.82 -1.31 -7.74
C MET A 112 -4.79 -0.41 -7.01
N ILE A 113 -4.41 0.86 -6.82
CA ILE A 113 -5.18 1.83 -6.03
C ILE A 113 -5.81 2.94 -6.87
N GLY A 114 -5.49 3.02 -8.15
CA GLY A 114 -6.12 3.94 -9.10
C GLY A 114 -7.27 3.27 -9.86
N ARG A 115 -8.03 4.08 -10.60
CA ARG A 115 -9.13 3.60 -11.43
C ARG A 115 -8.64 2.57 -12.45
N LEU A 116 -9.23 1.38 -12.43
CA LEU A 116 -8.88 0.28 -13.32
C LEU A 116 -9.81 0.23 -14.53
N GLN A 117 -9.26 0.47 -15.71
CA GLN A 117 -9.98 0.32 -16.96
C GLN A 117 -10.13 -1.16 -17.34
N THR A 118 -11.30 -1.56 -17.87
CA THR A 118 -11.60 -2.96 -18.21
C THR A 118 -10.63 -3.58 -19.23
N ASN A 119 -10.11 -2.78 -20.18
CA ASN A 119 -9.11 -3.23 -21.17
C ASN A 119 -7.72 -3.50 -20.56
N LYS A 120 -7.45 -3.01 -19.34
CA LYS A 120 -6.19 -3.21 -18.61
C LYS A 120 -6.26 -4.34 -17.57
N VAL A 121 -7.46 -4.91 -17.30
CA VAL A 121 -7.67 -5.93 -16.26
C VAL A 121 -6.78 -7.14 -16.44
N LYS A 122 -6.58 -7.63 -17.67
CA LYS A 122 -5.69 -8.77 -17.97
C LYS A 122 -4.28 -8.58 -17.40
N PHE A 123 -3.73 -7.39 -17.55
CA PHE A 123 -2.39 -7.06 -17.04
C PHE A 123 -2.41 -6.82 -15.52
N ALA A 124 -3.48 -6.19 -15.02
CA ALA A 124 -3.63 -5.93 -13.60
C ALA A 124 -3.71 -7.23 -12.79
N VAL A 125 -4.56 -8.18 -13.16
CA VAL A 125 -4.71 -9.46 -12.47
C VAL A 125 -3.40 -10.26 -12.47
N LYS A 126 -2.62 -10.19 -13.54
CA LYS A 126 -1.33 -10.87 -13.63
C LYS A 126 -0.31 -10.30 -12.64
N LEU A 127 -0.26 -8.98 -12.47
CA LEU A 127 0.80 -8.29 -11.72
C LEU A 127 0.42 -8.04 -10.26
N PHE A 128 -0.79 -7.50 -10.00
CA PHE A 128 -1.19 -7.05 -8.68
C PHE A 128 -1.69 -8.19 -7.80
N ASP A 129 -1.56 -8.02 -6.50
CA ASP A 129 -2.08 -8.90 -5.46
C ASP A 129 -3.41 -8.37 -4.91
N PHE A 130 -3.59 -7.03 -4.97
CA PHE A 130 -4.78 -6.34 -4.50
C PHE A 130 -5.30 -5.37 -5.57
N ILE A 131 -6.62 -5.26 -5.70
CA ILE A 131 -7.30 -4.23 -6.50
C ILE A 131 -8.26 -3.49 -5.58
N HIS A 132 -8.04 -2.18 -5.39
CA HIS A 132 -8.80 -1.35 -4.45
C HIS A 132 -9.95 -0.56 -5.10
N SER A 133 -10.08 -0.62 -6.41
CA SER A 133 -10.92 0.29 -7.19
C SER A 133 -12.04 -0.42 -7.95
N VAL A 134 -12.61 -1.48 -7.38
CA VAL A 134 -13.75 -2.16 -8.00
C VAL A 134 -15.02 -1.39 -7.66
N ASP A 135 -15.63 -0.79 -8.68
CA ASP A 135 -16.77 0.13 -8.56
C ASP A 135 -17.96 -0.20 -9.48
N SER A 136 -17.92 -1.33 -10.19
CA SER A 136 -18.98 -1.69 -11.12
C SER A 136 -19.03 -3.19 -11.42
N ALA A 137 -20.25 -3.70 -11.72
CA ALA A 137 -20.49 -5.08 -12.12
C ALA A 137 -19.68 -5.47 -13.38
N LYS A 138 -19.55 -4.54 -14.32
CA LYS A 138 -18.75 -4.74 -15.54
C LYS A 138 -17.27 -5.01 -15.22
N LEU A 139 -16.70 -4.24 -14.30
CA LEU A 139 -15.30 -4.42 -13.86
C LEU A 139 -15.15 -5.72 -13.07
N ALA A 140 -16.06 -6.01 -12.13
CA ALA A 140 -16.08 -7.24 -11.35
C ALA A 140 -16.10 -8.49 -12.25
N LYS A 141 -17.02 -8.54 -13.22
CA LYS A 141 -17.11 -9.62 -14.22
C LYS A 141 -15.83 -9.79 -15.02
N LYS A 142 -15.21 -8.67 -15.43
CA LYS A 142 -13.96 -8.73 -16.19
C LYS A 142 -12.80 -9.26 -15.33
N ILE A 143 -12.69 -8.85 -14.06
CA ILE A 143 -11.68 -9.38 -13.14
C ILE A 143 -11.87 -10.88 -12.96
N ALA A 144 -13.08 -11.35 -12.65
CA ALA A 144 -13.39 -12.77 -12.47
C ALA A 144 -12.97 -13.60 -13.69
N SER A 145 -13.34 -13.15 -14.90
CA SER A 145 -12.98 -13.85 -16.11
C SER A 145 -11.46 -13.95 -16.36
N GLU A 146 -10.71 -12.91 -16.01
CA GLU A 146 -9.24 -12.94 -16.20
C GLU A 146 -8.52 -13.74 -15.11
N GLN A 147 -9.04 -13.77 -13.88
CA GLN A 147 -8.51 -14.62 -12.79
C GLN A 147 -8.58 -16.12 -13.14
N ILE A 148 -9.72 -16.56 -13.67
CA ILE A 148 -9.93 -17.96 -14.07
C ILE A 148 -8.90 -18.37 -15.11
N LYS A 149 -8.63 -17.52 -16.13
CA LYS A 149 -7.68 -17.84 -17.22
C LYS A 149 -6.26 -18.10 -16.75
N ILE A 150 -5.84 -17.52 -15.64
CA ILE A 150 -4.46 -17.63 -15.13
C ILE A 150 -4.37 -18.35 -13.79
N ASN A 151 -5.49 -18.88 -13.30
CA ASN A 151 -5.61 -19.56 -12.01
C ASN A 151 -5.00 -18.71 -10.84
N LYS A 152 -5.35 -17.43 -10.78
CA LYS A 152 -4.88 -16.50 -9.74
C LYS A 152 -6.05 -15.74 -9.14
N ARG A 153 -6.17 -15.75 -7.81
CA ARG A 153 -7.15 -14.93 -7.08
C ARG A 153 -6.46 -13.67 -6.54
N VAL A 154 -6.97 -12.49 -6.92
CA VAL A 154 -6.55 -11.21 -6.34
C VAL A 154 -7.50 -10.81 -5.22
N LYS A 155 -7.00 -10.12 -4.21
CA LYS A 155 -7.80 -9.56 -3.13
C LYS A 155 -8.48 -8.27 -3.60
N ILE A 156 -9.78 -8.14 -3.32
CA ILE A 156 -10.61 -7.07 -3.85
C ILE A 156 -11.11 -6.18 -2.71
N PHE A 157 -10.97 -4.87 -2.91
CA PHE A 157 -11.76 -3.86 -2.21
C PHE A 157 -12.80 -3.28 -3.16
N VAL A 158 -14.03 -3.13 -2.69
CA VAL A 158 -15.07 -2.39 -3.40
C VAL A 158 -14.93 -0.91 -3.06
N GLN A 159 -14.76 -0.08 -4.08
CA GLN A 159 -14.63 1.36 -3.89
C GLN A 159 -16.01 2.00 -3.79
N VAL A 160 -16.25 2.70 -2.67
CA VAL A 160 -17.50 3.40 -2.36
C VAL A 160 -17.32 4.90 -2.54
N ASN A 161 -18.27 5.55 -3.20
CA ASN A 161 -18.40 7.01 -3.26
C ASN A 161 -19.05 7.51 -1.96
N ILE A 162 -18.24 7.64 -0.90
CA ILE A 162 -18.73 7.97 0.44
C ILE A 162 -19.19 9.43 0.57
N GLY A 163 -18.71 10.31 -0.30
CA GLY A 163 -19.05 11.73 -0.28
C GLY A 163 -20.21 12.12 -1.21
N ASP A 164 -20.84 11.14 -1.85
CA ASP A 164 -21.95 11.34 -2.82
C ASP A 164 -21.64 12.37 -3.94
N GLU A 165 -20.36 12.43 -4.37
CA GLU A 165 -19.93 13.37 -5.41
C GLU A 165 -20.19 12.80 -6.82
N ASN A 166 -20.99 13.50 -7.63
CA ASN A 166 -21.42 13.06 -8.96
C ASN A 166 -20.29 12.74 -9.97
N GLN A 167 -19.07 13.21 -9.75
CA GLN A 167 -17.94 13.07 -10.69
C GLN A 167 -16.81 12.17 -10.17
N LYS A 168 -16.91 11.60 -8.96
CA LYS A 168 -15.86 10.75 -8.39
C LYS A 168 -16.10 9.27 -8.64
N SER A 169 -14.98 8.53 -8.65
CA SER A 169 -14.99 7.06 -8.76
C SER A 169 -15.54 6.42 -7.49
N GLY A 170 -16.18 5.29 -7.63
CA GLY A 170 -16.79 4.51 -6.56
C GLY A 170 -18.26 4.26 -6.82
N ILE A 171 -18.77 3.14 -6.30
CA ILE A 171 -20.19 2.80 -6.36
C ILE A 171 -20.98 3.64 -5.34
N ASN A 172 -22.20 4.03 -5.68
CA ASN A 172 -23.09 4.68 -4.72
C ASN A 172 -23.49 3.72 -3.60
N LYS A 173 -23.73 4.23 -2.41
CA LYS A 173 -24.06 3.41 -1.23
C LYS A 173 -25.31 2.54 -1.42
N ASN A 174 -26.31 3.04 -2.11
CA ASN A 174 -27.55 2.31 -2.42
C ASN A 174 -27.37 1.15 -3.42
N GLU A 175 -26.33 1.20 -4.27
CA GLU A 175 -25.99 0.15 -5.24
C GLU A 175 -24.93 -0.84 -4.71
N LEU A 176 -24.34 -0.56 -3.53
CA LEU A 176 -23.25 -1.34 -2.99
C LEU A 176 -23.64 -2.80 -2.73
N ASN A 177 -24.84 -3.04 -2.19
CA ASN A 177 -25.31 -4.39 -1.88
C ASN A 177 -25.38 -5.26 -3.13
N ASP A 178 -25.90 -4.73 -4.23
CA ASP A 178 -26.02 -5.44 -5.50
C ASP A 178 -24.64 -5.78 -6.07
N LEU A 179 -23.71 -4.82 -6.03
CA LEU A 179 -22.34 -5.06 -6.49
C LEU A 179 -21.61 -6.11 -5.63
N VAL A 180 -21.77 -6.07 -4.30
CA VAL A 180 -21.14 -7.03 -3.40
C VAL A 180 -21.73 -8.44 -3.63
N SER A 181 -23.06 -8.55 -3.73
CA SER A 181 -23.74 -9.83 -3.98
C SER A 181 -23.31 -10.42 -5.33
N TYR A 182 -23.36 -9.64 -6.38
CA TYR A 182 -22.89 -10.05 -7.71
C TYR A 182 -21.41 -10.48 -7.73
N SER A 183 -20.55 -9.73 -7.02
CA SER A 183 -19.14 -10.07 -6.94
C SER A 183 -18.88 -11.38 -6.19
N LYS A 184 -19.69 -11.69 -5.17
CA LYS A 184 -19.66 -12.99 -4.47
C LYS A 184 -20.11 -14.14 -5.38
N GLU A 185 -21.16 -13.95 -6.18
CA GLU A 185 -21.59 -14.92 -7.20
C GLU A 185 -20.50 -15.23 -8.23
N LEU A 186 -19.68 -14.25 -8.55
CA LEU A 186 -18.52 -14.40 -9.43
C LEU A 186 -17.28 -15.02 -8.73
N ASP A 187 -17.41 -15.48 -7.49
CA ASP A 187 -16.33 -16.02 -6.65
C ASP A 187 -15.13 -15.05 -6.51
N LEU A 188 -15.39 -13.74 -6.45
CA LEU A 188 -14.35 -12.77 -6.16
C LEU A 188 -14.01 -12.73 -4.68
N ASN A 189 -12.72 -12.65 -4.36
CA ASN A 189 -12.21 -12.54 -3.00
C ASN A 189 -12.34 -11.10 -2.48
N ILE A 190 -13.55 -10.69 -2.11
CA ILE A 190 -13.78 -9.37 -1.51
C ILE A 190 -13.34 -9.43 -0.05
N ILE A 191 -12.35 -8.61 0.30
CA ILE A 191 -11.80 -8.53 1.66
C ILE A 191 -12.27 -7.28 2.41
N GLY A 192 -12.81 -6.28 1.71
CA GLY A 192 -13.22 -5.03 2.34
C GLY A 192 -13.70 -3.94 1.39
N LEU A 193 -13.94 -2.79 1.98
CA LEU A 193 -14.31 -1.57 1.27
C LEU A 193 -13.13 -0.59 1.16
N MET A 194 -13.20 0.30 0.17
CA MET A 194 -12.26 1.40 0.00
C MET A 194 -13.00 2.71 -0.25
N CYS A 195 -12.50 3.82 0.31
CA CYS A 195 -12.99 5.16 -0.04
C CYS A 195 -11.87 6.19 -0.18
N ILE A 196 -12.19 7.26 -0.89
CA ILE A 196 -11.41 8.50 -0.97
C ILE A 196 -12.39 9.63 -0.65
N PRO A 197 -12.33 10.21 0.58
CA PRO A 197 -13.21 11.32 0.95
C PRO A 197 -13.01 12.55 0.05
N PRO A 198 -13.98 13.47 0.00
CA PRO A 198 -13.81 14.80 -0.59
C PRO A 198 -12.67 15.58 0.07
N VAL A 199 -11.98 16.40 -0.72
CA VAL A 199 -10.78 17.13 -0.26
C VAL A 199 -11.14 18.22 0.74
N ASP A 200 -12.29 18.87 0.55
CA ASP A 200 -12.69 20.07 1.30
C ASP A 200 -13.61 19.77 2.49
N VAL A 201 -13.70 18.50 2.90
CA VAL A 201 -14.57 18.04 4.00
C VAL A 201 -13.72 17.39 5.08
N ASN A 202 -14.08 17.62 6.36
CA ASN A 202 -13.46 16.87 7.45
C ASN A 202 -13.79 15.36 7.29
N PRO A 203 -12.80 14.50 7.09
CA PRO A 203 -13.04 13.11 6.73
C PRO A 203 -13.48 12.21 7.89
N THR A 204 -13.41 12.70 9.14
CA THR A 204 -13.61 11.88 10.35
C THR A 204 -14.96 11.16 10.36
N ASN A 205 -16.06 11.89 10.06
CA ASN A 205 -17.40 11.31 10.04
C ASN A 205 -17.57 10.32 8.88
N LEU A 206 -16.98 10.62 7.72
CA LEU A 206 -17.00 9.72 6.56
C LEU A 206 -16.21 8.44 6.81
N PHE A 207 -15.08 8.51 7.52
CA PHE A 207 -14.33 7.34 7.94
C PHE A 207 -15.09 6.48 8.95
N LYS A 208 -15.81 7.12 9.89
CA LYS A 208 -16.68 6.39 10.81
C LYS A 208 -17.80 5.67 10.05
N GLU A 209 -18.50 6.36 9.16
CA GLU A 209 -19.54 5.78 8.30
C GLU A 209 -18.99 4.60 7.47
N MET A 210 -17.81 4.75 6.86
CA MET A 210 -17.16 3.67 6.12
C MET A 210 -16.82 2.46 7.00
N SER A 211 -16.40 2.69 8.24
CA SER A 211 -16.12 1.61 9.20
C SER A 211 -17.40 0.85 9.55
N GLU A 212 -18.49 1.56 9.83
CA GLU A 212 -19.81 0.97 10.12
C GLU A 212 -20.33 0.18 8.91
N LEU A 213 -20.23 0.76 7.72
CA LEU A 213 -20.62 0.11 6.46
C LEU A 213 -19.80 -1.16 6.19
N ASN A 214 -18.49 -1.12 6.36
CA ASN A 214 -17.61 -2.27 6.21
C ASN A 214 -17.98 -3.41 7.18
N ASN A 215 -18.26 -3.06 8.42
CA ASN A 215 -18.69 -4.02 9.46
C ASN A 215 -20.04 -4.67 9.13
N SER A 216 -20.99 -3.94 8.52
CA SER A 216 -22.30 -4.49 8.13
C SER A 216 -22.21 -5.62 7.11
N TYR A 217 -21.13 -5.65 6.31
CA TYR A 217 -20.81 -6.75 5.38
C TYR A 217 -19.91 -7.82 6.00
N ASN A 218 -19.52 -7.71 7.26
CA ASN A 218 -18.55 -8.58 7.96
C ASN A 218 -17.19 -8.64 7.27
N PHE A 219 -16.76 -7.55 6.61
CA PHE A 219 -15.44 -7.48 6.00
C PHE A 219 -14.36 -7.17 7.05
N GLN A 220 -13.19 -7.80 6.88
CA GLN A 220 -12.07 -7.69 7.82
C GLN A 220 -11.17 -6.50 7.51
N ASP A 221 -11.12 -6.08 6.25
CA ASP A 221 -10.19 -5.08 5.77
C ASP A 221 -10.90 -3.79 5.35
N LEU A 222 -10.25 -2.64 5.57
CA LEU A 222 -10.79 -1.33 5.23
C LEU A 222 -9.66 -0.44 4.71
N SER A 223 -9.74 -0.06 3.43
CA SER A 223 -8.74 0.77 2.77
C SER A 223 -9.20 2.21 2.71
N MET A 224 -8.66 3.06 3.58
CA MET A 224 -8.93 4.50 3.63
C MET A 224 -7.76 5.22 4.29
N GLY A 225 -7.68 6.55 4.14
CA GLY A 225 -6.59 7.36 4.67
C GLY A 225 -5.41 7.49 3.71
N MET A 226 -4.98 8.74 3.53
CA MET A 226 -3.87 9.17 2.70
C MET A 226 -2.92 10.06 3.50
N SER A 227 -1.94 10.71 2.87
CA SER A 227 -0.91 11.52 3.52
C SER A 227 -1.45 12.65 4.43
N SER A 228 -2.66 13.16 4.16
CA SER A 228 -3.29 14.25 4.92
C SER A 228 -4.13 13.79 6.11
N ASP A 229 -4.67 12.56 6.06
CA ASP A 229 -5.76 12.11 6.94
C ASP A 229 -5.58 10.68 7.50
N TYR A 230 -4.37 10.09 7.32
CA TYR A 230 -4.09 8.70 7.75
C TYR A 230 -4.24 8.47 9.26
N ILE A 231 -4.03 9.51 10.09
CA ILE A 231 -4.23 9.39 11.54
C ILE A 231 -5.72 9.23 11.86
N ASP A 232 -6.59 10.05 11.26
CA ASP A 232 -8.03 9.95 11.48
C ASP A 232 -8.60 8.65 10.91
N ALA A 233 -8.11 8.22 9.74
CA ALA A 233 -8.45 6.92 9.17
C ALA A 233 -8.05 5.77 10.10
N SER A 234 -6.84 5.81 10.68
CA SER A 234 -6.37 4.77 11.60
C SER A 234 -7.20 4.69 12.88
N ARG A 235 -7.67 5.83 13.40
CA ARG A 235 -8.59 5.90 14.55
C ARG A 235 -9.95 5.27 14.23
N ASN A 236 -10.37 5.32 12.97
CA ASN A 236 -11.62 4.78 12.47
C ASN A 236 -11.48 3.39 11.81
N ASN A 237 -10.57 2.56 12.31
CA ASN A 237 -10.37 1.14 11.95
C ASN A 237 -9.88 0.89 10.52
N ALA A 238 -9.20 1.85 9.87
CA ALA A 238 -8.49 1.55 8.63
C ALA A 238 -7.48 0.42 8.86
N THR A 239 -7.49 -0.61 8.00
CA THR A 239 -6.49 -1.68 8.00
C THR A 239 -5.42 -1.47 6.94
N TYR A 240 -5.71 -0.63 5.93
CA TYR A 240 -4.77 -0.22 4.88
C TYR A 240 -4.79 1.30 4.70
N LEU A 241 -3.61 1.92 4.86
CA LEU A 241 -3.36 3.35 4.63
C LEU A 241 -2.56 3.53 3.34
N ARG A 242 -2.93 4.48 2.48
CA ARG A 242 -2.29 4.73 1.17
C ARG A 242 -1.47 6.02 1.23
N ILE A 243 -0.20 5.91 1.57
CA ILE A 243 0.66 7.07 1.88
C ILE A 243 1.72 7.26 0.79
N GLY A 244 1.71 8.41 0.14
CA GLY A 244 2.64 8.76 -0.94
C GLY A 244 3.57 9.91 -0.57
N SER A 245 3.07 11.15 -0.64
CA SER A 245 3.88 12.36 -0.44
C SER A 245 4.59 12.42 0.91
N SER A 246 3.97 11.90 1.97
CA SER A 246 4.61 11.85 3.30
C SER A 246 5.79 10.87 3.36
N ILE A 247 5.88 9.87 2.47
CA ILE A 247 7.00 8.93 2.37
C ILE A 247 8.04 9.43 1.36
N PHE A 248 7.62 9.72 0.13
CA PHE A 248 8.53 9.99 -0.99
C PHE A 248 8.85 11.47 -1.20
N GLY A 249 8.10 12.37 -0.58
CA GLY A 249 8.17 13.81 -0.82
C GLY A 249 7.22 14.29 -1.92
N ALA A 250 7.33 15.58 -2.25
CA ALA A 250 6.58 16.15 -3.37
C ALA A 250 7.00 15.49 -4.69
N ARG A 251 6.08 15.45 -5.64
CA ARG A 251 6.35 15.01 -7.02
C ARG A 251 7.18 16.08 -7.71
N SER A 252 8.30 15.68 -8.29
CA SER A 252 9.10 16.51 -9.21
C SER A 252 8.54 16.39 -10.61
#